data_e88e4ec12c7e2edfe38a115810147156
#
_entry.id   e88e4ec12c7e2edfe38a115810147156
#
_cell.length_a   1.000
_cell.length_b   1.000
_cell.length_c   1.000
_cell.angle_alpha   90.00
_cell.angle_beta   90.00
_cell.angle_gamma   90.00
#
_symmetry.space_group_name_H-M   'P 1'
#
loop_
_entity.id
_entity.type
_entity.pdbx_description
1 polymer ?
#
loop_
_entity_poly.entity_id
_entity_poly.type
_entity_poly.pdbx_seq_one_letter_code
_entity_poly.pdbx_strand_id
1 'polypeptide(L)'
;MLPDPLKPALGSWVLKLLTKPPASRLAQISSIASLVLGIGCADYLSGIWISLQVFYLIPIALAVAWHGFTAAFITSLVCIAVRVGGDYVQNAPYAHHPSITWNSLVFLTTYMIVAWGIHLLVNFQRELEQRVQARTQALNAETVARQRLQQELIETSERERRT
;
A
#
# COMPACT_ATOMS: atom_id res chain seq x y z
N MET A 1 -30.62 15.65 -11.59
CA MET A 1 -29.17 15.98 -11.61
C MET A 1 -28.62 15.58 -10.24
N LEU A 2 -28.16 14.33 -10.11
CA LEU A 2 -27.57 13.84 -8.88
C LEU A 2 -26.17 14.43 -8.74
N PRO A 3 -25.75 14.86 -7.53
CA PRO A 3 -24.42 15.41 -7.34
C PRO A 3 -23.39 14.29 -7.56
N ASP A 4 -22.36 14.64 -8.33
CA ASP A 4 -21.19 13.83 -8.61
C ASP A 4 -20.64 13.18 -7.32
N PRO A 5 -20.46 11.84 -7.24
CA PRO A 5 -19.92 11.23 -6.05
C PRO A 5 -18.51 11.75 -5.85
N LEU A 6 -18.33 12.47 -4.76
CA LEU A 6 -17.09 12.86 -4.08
C LEU A 6 -15.83 12.49 -4.86
N LYS A 7 -15.26 13.45 -5.57
CA LYS A 7 -13.88 13.38 -6.07
C LYS A 7 -13.01 12.91 -4.89
N PRO A 8 -12.27 11.83 -5.03
CA PRO A 8 -11.51 11.30 -3.93
C PRO A 8 -10.44 12.32 -3.53
N ALA A 9 -10.73 13.02 -2.45
CA ALA A 9 -9.78 13.86 -1.76
C ALA A 9 -8.54 13.04 -1.39
N LEU A 10 -7.38 13.67 -1.47
CA LEU A 10 -6.04 13.30 -0.90
C LEU A 10 -5.68 11.80 -0.76
N GLY A 11 -6.62 10.91 -0.53
CA GLY A 11 -6.40 9.46 -0.39
C GLY A 11 -6.16 8.70 -1.70
N SER A 12 -6.66 9.19 -2.84
CA SER A 12 -6.62 8.42 -4.10
C SER A 12 -5.23 8.36 -4.73
N TRP A 13 -4.42 9.39 -4.58
CA TRP A 13 -3.04 9.37 -5.09
C TRP A 13 -2.12 8.52 -4.21
N VAL A 14 -2.33 8.51 -2.89
CA VAL A 14 -1.63 7.60 -1.97
C VAL A 14 -1.99 6.15 -2.30
N LEU A 15 -3.28 5.87 -2.49
CA LEU A 15 -3.74 4.54 -2.90
C LEU A 15 -3.16 4.13 -4.26
N LYS A 16 -3.10 5.04 -5.23
CA LYS A 16 -2.47 4.80 -6.53
C LYS A 16 -0.98 4.52 -6.43
N LEU A 17 -0.25 5.23 -5.56
CA LEU A 17 1.17 4.96 -5.30
C LEU A 17 1.38 3.58 -4.68
N LEU A 18 0.52 3.18 -3.74
CA LEU A 18 0.57 1.87 -3.10
C LEU A 18 0.20 0.73 -4.04
N THR A 19 -0.74 0.97 -4.99
CA THR A 19 -1.27 -0.08 -5.88
C THR A 19 -0.57 -0.15 -7.25
N LYS A 20 0.11 0.92 -7.70
CA LYS A 20 0.87 0.95 -8.96
C LYS A 20 2.36 1.10 -8.70
N PRO A 21 3.08 0.00 -8.45
CA PRO A 21 4.53 0.05 -8.30
C PRO A 21 5.21 0.45 -9.62
N PRO A 22 6.39 1.07 -9.56
CA PRO A 22 7.25 1.28 -10.73
C PRO A 22 7.49 -0.03 -11.49
N ALA A 23 7.67 0.04 -12.81
CA ALA A 23 7.73 -1.13 -13.69
C ALA A 23 8.92 -2.07 -13.40
N SER A 24 10.01 -1.57 -12.81
CA SER A 24 11.18 -2.39 -12.50
C SER A 24 11.39 -2.55 -10.99
N ARG A 25 11.80 -3.75 -10.58
CA ARG A 25 12.14 -4.04 -9.17
C ARG A 25 13.27 -3.14 -8.64
N LEU A 26 14.24 -2.81 -9.50
CA LEU A 26 15.32 -1.89 -9.15
C LEU A 26 14.81 -0.49 -8.85
N ALA A 27 13.87 0.02 -9.65
CA ALA A 27 13.26 1.34 -9.40
C ALA A 27 12.44 1.36 -8.10
N GLN A 28 11.79 0.25 -7.74
CA GLN A 28 11.06 0.13 -6.48
C GLN A 28 12.02 0.20 -5.28
N ILE A 29 13.08 -0.60 -5.31
CA ILE A 29 14.09 -0.64 -4.24
C ILE A 29 14.81 0.72 -4.13
N SER A 30 15.21 1.32 -5.25
CA SER A 30 15.88 2.63 -5.25
C SER A 30 14.97 3.73 -4.72
N SER A 31 13.67 3.69 -5.01
CA SER A 31 12.70 4.66 -4.47
C SER A 31 12.57 4.54 -2.95
N ILE A 32 12.48 3.31 -2.42
CA ILE A 32 12.43 3.07 -0.98
C ILE A 32 13.73 3.53 -0.31
N ALA A 33 14.88 3.18 -0.89
CA ALA A 33 16.19 3.58 -0.36
C ALA A 33 16.38 5.11 -0.38
N SER A 34 16.01 5.78 -1.48
CA SER A 34 16.03 7.23 -1.57
C SER A 34 15.16 7.93 -0.52
N LEU A 35 13.97 7.38 -0.25
CA LEU A 35 13.08 7.91 0.79
C LEU A 35 13.70 7.74 2.18
N VAL A 36 14.24 6.56 2.50
CA VAL A 36 14.91 6.31 3.78
C VAL A 36 16.08 7.25 3.99
N LEU A 37 16.94 7.41 2.98
CA LEU A 37 18.08 8.32 3.05
C LEU A 37 17.66 9.79 3.12
N GLY A 38 16.66 10.20 2.33
CA GLY A 38 16.12 11.55 2.35
C GLY A 38 15.54 11.94 3.71
N ILE A 39 14.75 11.02 4.32
CA ILE A 39 14.22 11.24 5.65
C ILE A 39 15.34 11.23 6.69
N GLY A 40 16.33 10.32 6.57
CA GLY A 40 17.50 10.30 7.46
C GLY A 40 18.34 11.59 7.38
N CYS A 41 18.56 12.12 6.19
CA CYS A 41 19.22 13.42 6.02
C CYS A 41 18.39 14.56 6.63
N ALA A 42 17.09 14.57 6.42
CA ALA A 42 16.21 15.59 7.00
C ALA A 42 16.17 15.49 8.54
N ASP A 43 16.13 14.28 9.09
CA ASP A 43 16.16 14.04 10.53
C ASP A 43 17.50 14.51 11.12
N TYR A 44 18.61 14.21 10.45
CA TYR A 44 19.95 14.71 10.80
C TYR A 44 20.04 16.23 10.80
N LEU A 45 19.50 16.89 9.76
CA LEU A 45 19.54 18.36 9.64
C LEU A 45 18.61 19.07 10.62
N SER A 46 17.50 18.43 11.00
CA SER A 46 16.55 18.95 11.99
C SER A 46 17.11 18.96 13.42
N GLY A 47 18.17 18.21 13.64
CA GLY A 47 18.82 18.09 14.96
C GLY A 47 17.93 17.34 15.98
N ILE A 48 18.37 17.38 17.24
CA ILE A 48 17.74 16.64 18.34
C ILE A 48 16.36 17.15 18.78
N TRP A 49 15.94 18.32 18.28
CA TRP A 49 14.69 18.98 18.73
C TRP A 49 13.45 18.52 17.98
N ILE A 50 13.59 18.08 16.73
CA ILE A 50 12.46 17.68 15.88
C ILE A 50 12.71 16.25 15.39
N SER A 51 11.90 15.32 15.87
CA SER A 51 11.99 13.93 15.43
C SER A 51 11.08 13.66 14.24
N LEU A 52 11.67 13.29 13.11
CA LEU A 52 10.95 12.94 11.88
C LEU A 52 10.59 11.45 11.79
N GLN A 53 10.54 10.78 12.94
CA GLN A 53 10.32 9.31 13.03
C GLN A 53 9.06 8.81 12.34
N VAL A 54 7.98 9.58 12.39
CA VAL A 54 6.70 9.20 11.78
C VAL A 54 6.82 9.08 10.26
N PHE A 55 7.72 9.83 9.63
CA PHE A 55 7.92 9.80 8.19
C PHE A 55 8.56 8.50 7.70
N TYR A 56 9.28 7.77 8.56
CA TYR A 56 9.81 6.44 8.20
C TYR A 56 8.70 5.40 7.95
N LEU A 57 7.47 5.66 8.39
CA LEU A 57 6.32 4.83 8.03
C LEU A 57 6.02 4.83 6.52
N ILE A 58 6.40 5.89 5.80
CA ILE A 58 6.16 5.98 4.35
C ILE A 58 6.95 4.93 3.57
N PRO A 59 8.30 4.84 3.68
CA PRO A 59 9.05 3.79 3.00
C PRO A 59 8.69 2.38 3.47
N ILE A 60 8.30 2.20 4.74
CA ILE A 60 7.85 0.91 5.27
C ILE A 60 6.51 0.52 4.64
N ALA A 61 5.56 1.44 4.52
CA ALA A 61 4.27 1.20 3.86
C ALA A 61 4.45 0.80 2.38
N LEU A 62 5.34 1.48 1.66
CA LEU A 62 5.67 1.15 0.27
C LEU A 62 6.34 -0.24 0.17
N ALA A 63 7.24 -0.57 1.09
CA ALA A 63 7.89 -1.87 1.14
C ALA A 63 6.87 -3.00 1.34
N VAL A 64 5.88 -2.82 2.25
CA VAL A 64 4.78 -3.78 2.43
C VAL A 64 3.97 -3.94 1.15
N ALA A 65 3.54 -2.82 0.57
CA ALA A 65 2.63 -2.83 -0.58
C ALA A 65 3.25 -3.47 -1.83
N TRP A 66 4.54 -3.26 -2.06
CA TRP A 66 5.23 -3.72 -3.27
C TRP A 66 5.92 -5.06 -3.14
N HIS A 67 6.49 -5.36 -1.97
CA HIS A 67 7.35 -6.54 -1.76
C HIS A 67 6.86 -7.44 -0.62
N GLY A 68 5.83 -7.01 0.13
CA GLY A 68 5.25 -7.77 1.22
C GLY A 68 5.94 -7.56 2.57
N PHE A 69 5.53 -8.35 3.56
CA PHE A 69 5.90 -8.18 4.96
C PHE A 69 7.40 -8.31 5.25
N THR A 70 8.07 -9.26 4.58
CA THR A 70 9.52 -9.49 4.77
C THR A 70 10.36 -8.26 4.36
N ALA A 71 10.00 -7.62 3.25
CA ALA A 71 10.68 -6.40 2.82
C ALA A 71 10.45 -5.24 3.79
N ALA A 72 9.25 -5.12 4.34
CA ALA A 72 8.95 -4.12 5.36
C ALA A 72 9.77 -4.32 6.63
N PHE A 73 9.96 -5.58 7.07
CA PHE A 73 10.82 -5.90 8.20
C PHE A 73 12.26 -5.43 7.98
N ILE A 74 12.84 -5.77 6.81
CA ILE A 74 14.19 -5.33 6.45
C ILE A 74 14.27 -3.80 6.39
N THR A 75 13.30 -3.16 5.76
CA THR A 75 13.23 -1.69 5.66
C THR A 75 13.15 -1.04 7.04
N SER A 76 12.37 -1.61 7.96
CA SER A 76 12.26 -1.12 9.34
C SER A 76 13.59 -1.20 10.09
N LEU A 77 14.35 -2.29 9.92
CA LEU A 77 15.69 -2.41 10.50
C LEU A 77 16.66 -1.36 9.93
N VAL A 78 16.60 -1.13 8.62
CA VAL A 78 17.43 -0.09 7.97
C VAL A 78 17.05 1.31 8.47
N CYS A 79 15.76 1.62 8.60
CA CYS A 79 15.30 2.90 9.14
C CYS A 79 15.82 3.14 10.57
N ILE A 80 15.76 2.11 11.42
CA ILE A 80 16.31 2.20 12.79
C ILE A 80 17.82 2.39 12.77
N ALA A 81 18.54 1.65 11.92
CA ALA A 81 19.98 1.77 11.80
C ALA A 81 20.43 3.16 11.34
N VAL A 82 19.74 3.74 10.33
CA VAL A 82 19.99 5.10 9.83
C VAL A 82 19.77 6.11 10.94
N ARG A 83 18.68 5.99 11.69
CA ARG A 83 18.35 6.89 12.78
C ARG A 83 19.36 6.80 13.92
N VAL A 84 19.60 5.59 14.44
CA VAL A 84 20.56 5.39 15.54
C VAL A 84 21.95 5.85 15.12
N GLY A 85 22.36 5.56 13.88
CA GLY A 85 23.60 6.08 13.32
C GLY A 85 23.67 7.61 13.31
N GLY A 86 22.58 8.29 12.95
CA GLY A 86 22.46 9.74 13.02
C GLY A 86 22.61 10.28 14.43
N ASP A 87 21.98 9.67 15.42
CA ASP A 87 22.09 10.05 16.83
C ASP A 87 23.52 9.91 17.36
N TYR A 88 24.25 8.85 16.95
CA TYR A 88 25.67 8.67 17.31
C TYR A 88 26.56 9.74 16.67
N VAL A 89 26.36 10.04 15.39
CA VAL A 89 27.16 11.04 14.67
C VAL A 89 26.96 12.45 15.24
N GLN A 90 25.74 12.76 15.69
CA GLN A 90 25.43 14.03 16.35
C GLN A 90 25.91 14.12 17.80
N ASN A 91 26.50 13.05 18.36
CA ASN A 91 26.84 12.95 19.78
C ASN A 91 25.66 13.31 20.68
N ALA A 92 24.46 12.84 20.34
CA ALA A 92 23.27 13.08 21.13
C ALA A 92 23.49 12.61 22.59
N PRO A 93 23.06 13.37 23.61
CA PRO A 93 23.33 13.05 24.99
C PRO A 93 22.86 11.67 25.44
N TYR A 94 21.87 11.14 24.73
CA TYR A 94 21.26 9.83 24.98
C TYR A 94 21.85 8.70 24.12
N ALA A 95 22.73 9.00 23.16
CA ALA A 95 23.27 8.00 22.22
C ALA A 95 23.99 6.84 22.92
N HIS A 96 24.62 7.11 24.06
CA HIS A 96 25.31 6.10 24.86
C HIS A 96 24.47 5.57 26.07
N HIS A 97 23.20 5.99 26.18
CA HIS A 97 22.31 5.58 27.25
C HIS A 97 21.49 4.34 26.86
N PRO A 98 21.21 3.40 27.77
CA PRO A 98 20.37 2.22 27.51
C PRO A 98 18.99 2.55 26.96
N SER A 99 18.50 3.78 27.16
CA SER A 99 17.22 4.24 26.61
C SER A 99 17.16 4.21 25.07
N ILE A 100 18.30 4.28 24.36
CA ILE A 100 18.32 4.19 22.89
C ILE A 100 17.85 2.81 22.44
N THR A 101 18.29 1.74 23.13
CA THR A 101 17.86 0.37 22.82
C THR A 101 16.37 0.19 23.07
N TRP A 102 15.88 0.72 24.19
CA TRP A 102 14.46 0.68 24.52
C TRP A 102 13.61 1.41 23.48
N ASN A 103 13.99 2.63 23.12
CA ASN A 103 13.29 3.41 22.10
C ASN A 103 13.32 2.72 20.76
N SER A 104 14.45 2.15 20.33
CA SER A 104 14.58 1.40 19.08
C SER A 104 13.65 0.19 19.04
N LEU A 105 13.51 -0.52 20.18
CA LEU A 105 12.59 -1.65 20.30
C LEU A 105 11.12 -1.21 20.19
N VAL A 106 10.75 -0.11 20.82
CA VAL A 106 9.40 0.46 20.74
C VAL A 106 9.08 0.87 19.30
N PHE A 107 10.03 1.52 18.60
CA PHE A 107 9.82 1.88 17.19
C PHE A 107 9.73 0.68 16.27
N LEU A 108 10.58 -0.32 16.46
CA LEU A 108 10.50 -1.56 15.69
C LEU A 108 9.13 -2.21 15.86
N THR A 109 8.65 -2.31 17.09
CA THR A 109 7.33 -2.86 17.38
C THR A 109 6.22 -2.06 16.72
N THR A 110 6.28 -0.73 16.79
CA THR A 110 5.31 0.16 16.16
C THR A 110 5.31 -0.01 14.64
N TYR A 111 6.49 -0.05 14.01
CA TYR A 111 6.63 -0.25 12.58
C TYR A 111 6.08 -1.61 12.15
N MET A 112 6.29 -2.66 12.95
CA MET A 112 5.75 -3.99 12.68
C MET A 112 4.23 -4.05 12.78
N ILE A 113 3.64 -3.41 13.79
CA ILE A 113 2.18 -3.34 13.92
C ILE A 113 1.56 -2.63 12.72
N VAL A 114 2.12 -1.49 12.33
CA VAL A 114 1.64 -0.72 11.17
C VAL A 114 1.84 -1.51 9.88
N ALA A 115 3.01 -2.12 9.68
CA ALA A 115 3.32 -2.96 8.53
C ALA A 115 2.33 -4.13 8.41
N TRP A 116 2.01 -4.78 9.51
CA TRP A 116 1.03 -5.87 9.54
C TRP A 116 -0.38 -5.38 9.20
N GLY A 117 -0.80 -4.25 9.77
CA GLY A 117 -2.08 -3.62 9.45
C GLY A 117 -2.22 -3.29 7.96
N ILE A 118 -1.19 -2.70 7.36
CA ILE A 118 -1.15 -2.41 5.92
C ILE A 118 -1.19 -3.70 5.10
N HIS A 119 -0.44 -4.72 5.50
CA HIS A 119 -0.43 -6.02 4.82
C HIS A 119 -1.83 -6.65 4.80
N LEU A 120 -2.52 -6.66 5.93
CA LEU A 120 -3.91 -7.13 6.02
C LEU A 120 -4.81 -6.32 5.09
N LEU A 121 -4.73 -4.99 5.12
CA LEU A 121 -5.56 -4.11 4.30
C LEU A 121 -5.37 -4.37 2.80
N VAL A 122 -4.12 -4.49 2.36
CA VAL A 122 -3.79 -4.78 0.95
C VAL A 122 -4.32 -6.15 0.52
N ASN A 123 -4.23 -7.16 1.39
CA ASN A 123 -4.77 -8.49 1.09
C ASN A 123 -6.30 -8.48 1.02
N PHE A 124 -6.98 -7.80 1.93
CA PHE A 124 -8.43 -7.62 1.89
C PHE A 124 -8.90 -6.93 0.61
N GLN A 125 -8.21 -5.88 0.19
CA GLN A 125 -8.54 -5.19 -1.06
C GLN A 125 -8.41 -6.11 -2.28
N ARG A 126 -7.33 -6.88 -2.36
CA ARG A 126 -7.13 -7.85 -3.46
C ARG A 126 -8.22 -8.91 -3.49
N GLU A 127 -8.59 -9.45 -2.32
CA GLU A 127 -9.66 -10.43 -2.21
C GLU A 127 -11.02 -9.84 -2.64
N LEU A 128 -11.31 -8.60 -2.21
CA LEU A 128 -12.54 -7.92 -2.59
C LEU A 128 -12.61 -7.67 -4.10
N GLU A 129 -11.52 -7.20 -4.71
CA GLU A 129 -11.43 -7.01 -6.17
C GLU A 129 -11.67 -8.32 -6.93
N GLN A 130 -11.07 -9.42 -6.48
CA GLN A 130 -11.30 -10.75 -7.08
C GLN A 130 -12.76 -11.19 -6.97
N ARG A 131 -13.39 -10.99 -5.83
CA ARG A 131 -14.81 -11.30 -5.63
C ARG A 131 -15.72 -10.45 -6.50
N VAL A 132 -15.43 -9.16 -6.64
CA VAL A 132 -16.19 -8.24 -7.50
C VAL A 132 -16.04 -8.65 -8.96
N GLN A 133 -14.82 -8.95 -9.42
CA GLN A 133 -14.58 -9.40 -10.79
C GLN A 133 -15.31 -10.72 -11.10
N ALA A 134 -15.25 -11.70 -10.18
CA ALA A 134 -15.93 -12.97 -10.37
C ALA A 134 -17.46 -12.80 -10.47
N ARG A 135 -18.05 -11.96 -9.61
CA ARG A 135 -19.49 -11.65 -9.68
C ARG A 135 -19.87 -10.92 -10.95
N THR A 136 -19.06 -9.97 -11.40
CA THR A 136 -19.30 -9.23 -12.63
C THR A 136 -19.26 -10.15 -13.85
N GLN A 137 -18.30 -11.09 -13.89
CA GLN A 137 -18.22 -12.09 -14.95
C GLN A 137 -19.42 -13.03 -14.94
N ALA A 138 -19.86 -13.49 -13.79
CA ALA A 138 -21.04 -14.34 -13.65
C ALA A 138 -22.33 -13.64 -14.14
N LEU A 139 -22.52 -12.36 -13.74
CA LEU A 139 -23.66 -11.55 -14.19
C LEU A 139 -23.63 -11.32 -15.71
N ASN A 140 -22.45 -11.04 -16.27
CA ASN A 140 -22.32 -10.87 -17.73
C ASN A 140 -22.65 -12.16 -18.48
N ALA A 141 -22.19 -13.31 -17.99
CA ALA A 141 -22.51 -14.61 -18.57
C ALA A 141 -24.02 -14.90 -18.51
N GLU A 142 -24.68 -14.62 -17.38
CA GLU A 142 -26.13 -14.75 -17.23
C GLU A 142 -26.90 -13.83 -18.19
N THR A 143 -26.45 -12.57 -18.31
CA THR A 143 -27.08 -11.61 -19.22
C THR A 143 -27.00 -12.07 -20.68
N VAL A 144 -25.83 -12.56 -21.11
CA VAL A 144 -25.63 -13.10 -22.44
C VAL A 144 -26.52 -14.35 -22.68
N ALA A 145 -26.60 -15.24 -21.70
CA ALA A 145 -27.47 -16.42 -21.79
C ALA A 145 -28.94 -16.05 -21.91
N ARG A 146 -29.41 -15.08 -21.13
CA ARG A 146 -30.79 -14.55 -21.23
C ARG A 146 -31.06 -13.92 -22.59
N GLN A 147 -30.15 -13.16 -23.13
CA GLN A 147 -30.30 -12.55 -24.47
C GLN A 147 -30.42 -13.61 -25.56
N ARG A 148 -29.62 -14.68 -25.50
CA ARG A 148 -29.73 -15.80 -26.46
C ARG A 148 -31.07 -16.48 -26.39
N LEU A 149 -31.56 -16.79 -25.20
CA LEU A 149 -32.88 -17.39 -25.02
C LEU A 149 -34.00 -16.49 -25.54
N GLN A 150 -33.91 -15.18 -25.34
CA GLN A 150 -34.88 -14.23 -25.90
C GLN A 150 -34.87 -14.20 -27.43
N GLN A 151 -33.69 -14.26 -28.06
CA GLN A 151 -33.57 -14.33 -29.51
C GLN A 151 -34.16 -15.63 -30.05
N GLU A 152 -33.86 -16.77 -29.44
CA GLU A 152 -34.45 -18.06 -29.82
C GLU A 152 -35.99 -18.06 -29.73
N LEU A 153 -36.55 -17.45 -28.68
CA LEU A 153 -38.00 -17.32 -28.53
C LEU A 153 -38.61 -16.44 -29.63
N ILE A 154 -37.98 -15.34 -29.98
CA ILE A 154 -38.43 -14.46 -31.08
C ILE A 154 -38.41 -15.21 -32.40
N GLU A 155 -37.30 -15.88 -32.72
CA GLU A 155 -37.19 -16.66 -33.98
C GLU A 155 -38.23 -17.78 -34.06
N THR A 156 -38.49 -18.47 -32.96
CA THR A 156 -39.48 -19.54 -32.91
C THR A 156 -40.88 -18.99 -33.10
N SER A 157 -41.23 -17.88 -32.47
CA SER A 157 -42.54 -17.22 -32.62
C SER A 157 -42.76 -16.67 -34.02
N GLU A 158 -41.71 -16.19 -34.70
CA GLU A 158 -41.82 -15.75 -36.11
C GLU A 158 -41.99 -16.92 -37.10
N ARG A 159 -41.39 -18.06 -36.81
CA ARG A 159 -41.61 -19.29 -37.62
C ARG A 159 -43.05 -19.79 -37.53
N GLU A 160 -43.61 -19.83 -36.32
CA GLU A 160 -45.01 -20.23 -36.10
C GLU A 160 -46.01 -19.28 -36.77
N ARG A 161 -45.71 -17.99 -36.89
CA ARG A 161 -46.58 -17.04 -37.62
C ARG A 161 -46.56 -17.15 -39.14
N ARG A 162 -45.54 -17.82 -39.68
CA ARG A 162 -45.39 -18.00 -41.14
C ARG A 162 -45.96 -19.32 -41.69
N THR A 163 -46.34 -20.20 -40.78
CA THR A 163 -47.07 -21.45 -41.11
C THR A 163 -48.58 -21.26 -40.95
#